data_1eac8bcc5bc64108680d33a9230d24c4
#
_entry.id   1eac8bcc5bc64108680d33a9230d24c4
#
_cell.length_a   1.000
_cell.length_b   1.000
_cell.length_c   1.000
_cell.angle_alpha   90.00
_cell.angle_beta   90.00
_cell.angle_gamma   90.00
#
_symmetry.space_group_name_H-M   'P 1'
#
loop_
_entity.id
_entity.type
_entity.pdbx_description
1 polymer ?
#
loop_
_entity_poly.entity_id
_entity_poly.type
_entity_poly.pdbx_seq_one_letter_code
_entity_poly.pdbx_strand_id
1 'polypeptide(L)'
;MSNDPRQIPELTALRGLWTRSLIAWPDGRRDTTTSVRWLQGPAIYIDLRQPANRPDFSGVGALNALNDAQIEWLATQEGFAGRLTKDGPWFEWGREFDLQPQAMYSDCGRLWYHEDYVIEEGRDQPYIEHWHHHLRGEPSRCVALELREADGPRRAFLVRVGSMFMLARSRASALPDKPSLLDCVRTASDRDATLALLDCEIAFGEIEGNRWQIRHSSQPWREGQSLGPVLAAEKRLWTCSNLTVDGSVQHREWTIVAVEGDLQDAA
;
A
#
# COMPACT_ATOMS: atom_id res chain seq x y z
N MET A 1 24.62 -17.80 -21.71
CA MET A 1 23.92 -16.53 -21.49
C MET A 1 22.70 -16.56 -22.37
N SER A 2 21.51 -16.71 -21.78
CA SER A 2 20.25 -16.68 -22.56
C SER A 2 20.04 -15.25 -23.05
N ASN A 3 20.07 -15.04 -24.37
CA ASN A 3 19.61 -13.80 -24.99
C ASN A 3 18.07 -13.78 -24.89
N ASP A 4 17.54 -13.37 -23.74
CA ASP A 4 16.11 -13.11 -23.62
C ASP A 4 15.81 -11.80 -24.38
N PRO A 5 15.04 -11.82 -25.48
CA PRO A 5 14.73 -10.63 -26.27
C PRO A 5 13.76 -9.68 -25.57
N ARG A 6 13.26 -10.03 -24.38
CA ARG A 6 12.31 -9.20 -23.62
C ARG A 6 12.99 -7.96 -23.09
N GLN A 7 12.40 -6.81 -23.32
CA GLN A 7 12.89 -5.54 -22.78
C GLN A 7 12.48 -5.43 -21.31
N ILE A 8 13.47 -5.53 -20.42
CA ILE A 8 13.29 -5.45 -18.96
C ILE A 8 13.34 -3.96 -18.54
N PRO A 9 12.38 -3.47 -17.74
CA PRO A 9 12.41 -2.10 -17.26
C PRO A 9 13.58 -1.85 -16.28
N GLU A 10 14.06 -0.61 -16.23
CA GLU A 10 14.91 -0.15 -15.15
C GLU A 10 14.04 0.32 -13.96
N LEU A 11 14.57 0.26 -12.72
CA LEU A 11 13.83 0.69 -11.52
C LEU A 11 13.28 2.11 -11.64
N THR A 12 14.07 3.01 -12.22
CA THR A 12 13.64 4.40 -12.42
C THR A 12 12.48 4.56 -13.39
N ALA A 13 12.31 3.62 -14.34
CA ALA A 13 11.20 3.61 -15.29
C ALA A 13 9.88 3.10 -14.66
N LEU A 14 9.97 2.47 -13.49
CA LEU A 14 8.78 1.97 -12.77
C LEU A 14 8.11 3.03 -11.90
N ARG A 15 8.70 4.23 -11.73
CA ARG A 15 8.11 5.31 -10.92
C ARG A 15 6.74 5.70 -11.43
N GLY A 16 5.75 5.75 -10.54
CA GLY A 16 4.37 6.09 -10.86
C GLY A 16 3.38 5.07 -10.35
N LEU A 17 2.13 5.25 -10.74
CA LEU A 17 1.04 4.36 -10.37
C LEU A 17 0.92 3.20 -11.37
N TRP A 18 0.82 2.01 -10.84
CA TRP A 18 0.55 0.78 -11.57
C TRP A 18 -0.79 0.19 -11.13
N THR A 19 -1.59 -0.27 -12.09
CA THR A 19 -2.81 -1.02 -11.84
C THR A 19 -2.72 -2.38 -12.49
N ARG A 20 -3.22 -3.41 -11.83
CA ARG A 20 -3.26 -4.78 -12.34
C ARG A 20 -4.59 -5.08 -13.00
N SER A 21 -4.56 -5.58 -14.23
CA SER A 21 -5.76 -6.03 -14.95
C SER A 21 -5.99 -7.53 -14.89
N LEU A 22 -4.95 -8.32 -14.64
CA LEU A 22 -5.00 -9.77 -14.61
C LEU A 22 -3.95 -10.32 -13.66
N ILE A 23 -4.31 -11.36 -12.90
CA ILE A 23 -3.39 -12.40 -12.42
C ILE A 23 -3.92 -13.75 -12.88
N ALA A 24 -3.02 -14.61 -13.36
CA ALA A 24 -3.35 -15.95 -13.82
C ALA A 24 -2.34 -16.98 -13.32
N TRP A 25 -2.83 -18.19 -12.99
CA TRP A 25 -2.03 -19.30 -12.50
C TRP A 25 -2.04 -20.47 -13.48
N PRO A 26 -1.02 -21.38 -13.44
CA PRO A 26 -0.93 -22.53 -14.34
C PRO A 26 -2.11 -23.50 -14.27
N ASP A 27 -2.81 -23.53 -13.15
CA ASP A 27 -4.02 -24.38 -12.96
C ASP A 27 -5.28 -23.82 -13.65
N GLY A 28 -5.15 -22.71 -14.36
CA GLY A 28 -6.23 -22.05 -15.09
C GLY A 28 -7.04 -21.03 -14.28
N ARG A 29 -6.79 -20.89 -12.98
CA ARG A 29 -7.39 -19.81 -12.20
C ARG A 29 -6.96 -18.45 -12.73
N ARG A 30 -7.87 -17.48 -12.64
CA ARG A 30 -7.63 -16.09 -13.05
C ARG A 30 -8.39 -15.16 -12.10
N ASP A 31 -7.80 -13.98 -11.83
CA ASP A 31 -8.50 -12.88 -11.20
C ASP A 31 -8.30 -11.59 -12.01
N THR A 32 -9.43 -10.99 -12.38
CA THR A 32 -9.53 -9.71 -13.08
C THR A 32 -10.40 -8.72 -12.30
N THR A 33 -10.77 -9.05 -11.07
CA THR A 33 -11.79 -8.36 -10.27
C THR A 33 -11.23 -7.62 -9.07
N THR A 34 -10.10 -8.09 -8.53
CA THR A 34 -9.40 -7.39 -7.46
C THR A 34 -8.84 -6.06 -7.97
N SER A 35 -9.21 -4.98 -7.30
CA SER A 35 -8.67 -3.65 -7.57
C SER A 35 -7.28 -3.51 -6.96
N VAL A 36 -6.25 -3.38 -7.79
CA VAL A 36 -4.85 -3.28 -7.35
C VAL A 36 -4.26 -1.94 -7.74
N ARG A 37 -3.58 -1.31 -6.78
CA ARG A 37 -2.82 -0.07 -6.96
C ARG A 37 -1.46 -0.19 -6.31
N TRP A 38 -0.43 -0.12 -7.12
CA TRP A 38 0.96 -0.07 -6.69
C TRP A 38 1.54 1.30 -7.08
N LEU A 39 1.94 2.10 -6.11
CA LEU A 39 2.64 3.36 -6.34
C LEU A 39 4.13 3.18 -6.05
N GLN A 40 4.95 3.25 -7.11
CA GLN A 40 6.39 3.16 -7.02
C GLN A 40 7.02 4.54 -6.88
N GLY A 41 7.73 4.76 -5.78
CA GLY A 41 8.63 5.89 -5.56
C GLY A 41 10.05 5.63 -6.10
N PRO A 42 11.08 6.31 -5.56
CA PRO A 42 12.46 6.06 -5.98
C PRO A 42 12.93 4.62 -5.70
N ALA A 43 12.77 4.13 -4.47
CA ALA A 43 12.93 2.74 -4.09
C ALA A 43 11.76 2.25 -3.26
N ILE A 44 11.24 3.09 -2.34
CA ILE A 44 10.06 2.77 -1.53
C ILE A 44 8.83 2.69 -2.44
N TYR A 45 7.99 1.68 -2.19
CA TYR A 45 6.72 1.48 -2.85
C TYR A 45 5.62 1.18 -1.84
N ILE A 46 4.36 1.36 -2.26
CA ILE A 46 3.16 0.98 -1.50
C ILE A 46 2.18 0.32 -2.46
N ASP A 47 1.59 -0.81 -2.05
CA ASP A 47 0.59 -1.58 -2.80
C ASP A 47 -0.69 -1.73 -1.97
N LEU A 48 -1.86 -1.59 -2.61
CA LEU A 48 -3.18 -1.82 -2.03
C LEU A 48 -4.00 -2.71 -2.96
N ARG A 49 -4.50 -3.85 -2.45
CA ARG A 49 -5.30 -4.83 -3.17
C ARG A 49 -6.64 -5.02 -2.49
N GLN A 50 -7.69 -4.62 -3.15
CA GLN A 50 -9.06 -4.67 -2.63
C GLN A 50 -9.87 -5.68 -3.42
N PRO A 51 -10.32 -6.79 -2.79
CA PRO A 51 -11.13 -7.80 -3.46
C PRO A 51 -12.48 -7.22 -3.89
N ALA A 52 -13.09 -7.84 -4.90
CA ALA A 52 -14.46 -7.56 -5.31
C ALA A 52 -15.47 -7.81 -4.18
N ASN A 53 -16.74 -7.52 -4.44
CA ASN A 53 -17.86 -7.71 -3.48
C ASN A 53 -17.68 -6.92 -2.17
N ARG A 54 -17.14 -5.72 -2.27
CA ARG A 54 -17.04 -4.79 -1.14
C ARG A 54 -18.42 -4.55 -0.53
N PRO A 55 -18.61 -4.78 0.78
CA PRO A 55 -19.85 -4.44 1.48
C PRO A 55 -20.14 -2.94 1.43
N ASP A 56 -21.39 -2.57 1.70
CA ASP A 56 -21.74 -1.17 1.92
C ASP A 56 -21.10 -0.67 3.23
N PHE A 57 -20.36 0.43 3.14
CA PHE A 57 -19.79 1.16 4.27
C PHE A 57 -20.48 2.51 4.51
N SER A 58 -21.66 2.74 3.92
CA SER A 58 -22.48 3.94 4.19
C SER A 58 -22.78 4.02 5.68
N GLY A 59 -22.54 5.19 6.27
CA GLY A 59 -22.76 5.41 7.70
C GLY A 59 -21.69 4.83 8.62
N VAL A 60 -20.69 4.11 8.11
CA VAL A 60 -19.50 3.73 8.91
C VAL A 60 -18.55 4.92 8.98
N GLY A 61 -18.27 5.40 10.17
CA GLY A 61 -17.30 6.49 10.39
C GLY A 61 -16.01 6.06 11.10
N ALA A 62 -15.97 4.83 11.60
CA ALA A 62 -14.88 4.34 12.44
C ALA A 62 -14.82 2.82 12.51
N LEU A 63 -13.69 2.29 12.97
CA LEU A 63 -13.47 0.85 13.18
C LEU A 63 -14.51 0.22 14.12
N ASN A 64 -14.89 0.90 15.20
CA ASN A 64 -15.83 0.37 16.18
C ASN A 64 -17.27 0.23 15.65
N ALA A 65 -17.60 0.92 14.54
CA ALA A 65 -18.93 0.88 13.91
C ALA A 65 -19.14 -0.28 12.91
N LEU A 66 -18.10 -1.08 12.68
CA LEU A 66 -18.14 -2.19 11.70
C LEU A 66 -19.06 -3.32 12.15
N ASN A 67 -19.76 -3.93 11.20
CA ASN A 67 -20.41 -5.23 11.38
C ASN A 67 -19.47 -6.38 10.95
N ASP A 68 -19.89 -7.62 11.20
CA ASP A 68 -19.05 -8.81 10.97
C ASP A 68 -18.71 -8.99 9.48
N ALA A 69 -19.65 -8.75 8.56
CA ALA A 69 -19.40 -8.85 7.12
C ALA A 69 -18.37 -7.81 6.64
N GLN A 70 -18.41 -6.61 7.19
CA GLN A 70 -17.43 -5.55 6.91
C GLN A 70 -16.05 -5.90 7.48
N ILE A 71 -16.00 -6.45 8.70
CA ILE A 71 -14.77 -6.96 9.32
C ILE A 71 -14.13 -8.06 8.50
N GLU A 72 -14.91 -9.08 8.08
CA GLU A 72 -14.41 -10.16 7.26
C GLU A 72 -13.86 -9.65 5.92
N TRP A 73 -14.57 -8.75 5.24
CA TRP A 73 -14.08 -8.17 4.00
C TRP A 73 -12.79 -7.37 4.20
N LEU A 74 -12.69 -6.55 5.25
CA LEU A 74 -11.46 -5.83 5.58
C LEU A 74 -10.28 -6.79 5.80
N ALA A 75 -10.53 -7.92 6.44
CA ALA A 75 -9.52 -8.94 6.71
C ALA A 75 -9.08 -9.73 5.47
N THR A 76 -9.81 -9.63 4.35
CA THR A 76 -9.42 -10.25 3.06
C THR A 76 -8.65 -9.32 2.14
N GLN A 77 -8.50 -8.04 2.48
CA GLN A 77 -7.67 -7.12 1.73
C GLN A 77 -6.19 -7.51 1.85
N GLU A 78 -5.45 -7.28 0.78
CA GLU A 78 -4.00 -7.35 0.79
C GLU A 78 -3.42 -5.96 0.56
N GLY A 79 -2.19 -5.79 0.99
CA GLY A 79 -1.46 -4.57 0.72
C GLY A 79 -0.22 -4.50 1.60
N PHE A 80 0.82 -3.94 1.06
CA PHE A 80 2.13 -3.94 1.67
C PHE A 80 2.95 -2.72 1.24
N ALA A 81 4.01 -2.44 1.96
CA ALA A 81 4.96 -1.38 1.67
C ALA A 81 6.39 -1.82 2.02
N GLY A 82 7.34 -1.28 1.30
CA GLY A 82 8.76 -1.53 1.52
C GLY A 82 9.60 -1.02 0.36
N ARG A 83 10.68 -1.73 0.03
CA ARG A 83 11.60 -1.33 -1.04
C ARG A 83 11.61 -2.34 -2.17
N LEU A 84 11.51 -1.82 -3.40
CA LEU A 84 11.74 -2.58 -4.60
C LEU A 84 13.23 -2.60 -4.91
N THR A 85 13.78 -3.79 -5.10
CA THR A 85 15.17 -4.00 -5.52
C THR A 85 15.23 -4.75 -6.84
N LYS A 86 16.36 -4.66 -7.54
CA LYS A 86 16.59 -5.37 -8.80
C LYS A 86 17.94 -6.07 -8.75
N ASP A 87 17.94 -7.37 -9.00
CA ASP A 87 19.15 -8.17 -9.17
C ASP A 87 19.07 -8.97 -10.48
N GLY A 88 19.88 -8.58 -11.45
CA GLY A 88 19.80 -9.11 -12.80
C GLY A 88 18.40 -8.93 -13.41
N PRO A 89 17.71 -10.02 -13.81
CA PRO A 89 16.36 -9.95 -14.35
C PRO A 89 15.25 -9.93 -13.29
N TRP A 90 15.60 -10.07 -12.01
CA TRP A 90 14.67 -10.25 -10.91
C TRP A 90 14.39 -8.94 -10.19
N PHE A 91 13.13 -8.70 -9.90
CA PHE A 91 12.63 -7.63 -9.05
C PHE A 91 12.10 -8.27 -7.77
N GLU A 92 12.47 -7.72 -6.61
CA GLU A 92 11.99 -8.18 -5.31
C GLU A 92 11.29 -7.03 -4.58
N TRP A 93 10.00 -7.24 -4.29
CA TRP A 93 9.20 -6.34 -3.45
C TRP A 93 9.42 -6.70 -1.98
N GLY A 94 10.48 -6.13 -1.39
CA GLY A 94 10.75 -6.31 0.04
C GLY A 94 9.63 -5.72 0.89
N ARG A 95 8.94 -6.57 1.65
CA ARG A 95 7.79 -6.18 2.46
C ARG A 95 8.22 -5.84 3.88
N GLU A 96 8.27 -4.54 4.21
CA GLU A 96 8.59 -4.03 5.54
C GLU A 96 7.32 -3.76 6.37
N PHE A 97 6.18 -3.66 5.72
CA PHE A 97 4.84 -3.58 6.26
C PHE A 97 3.91 -4.43 5.40
N ASP A 98 2.97 -5.14 6.04
CA ASP A 98 1.97 -5.95 5.35
C ASP A 98 0.64 -5.94 6.12
N LEU A 99 -0.49 -5.89 5.40
CA LEU A 99 -1.82 -6.09 5.97
C LEU A 99 -2.03 -7.54 6.42
N GLN A 100 -1.44 -8.49 5.70
CA GLN A 100 -1.51 -9.91 5.96
C GLN A 100 -0.32 -10.39 6.83
N PRO A 101 -0.38 -11.58 7.41
CA PRO A 101 0.80 -12.24 7.96
C PRO A 101 1.88 -12.46 6.90
N GLN A 102 3.12 -12.53 7.35
CA GLN A 102 4.27 -12.69 6.45
C GLN A 102 4.12 -13.94 5.58
N ALA A 103 4.25 -13.75 4.26
CA ALA A 103 4.23 -14.84 3.31
C ALA A 103 5.47 -15.76 3.47
N MET A 104 5.30 -17.05 3.12
CA MET A 104 6.38 -18.04 3.18
C MET A 104 7.49 -17.76 2.16
N TYR A 105 7.14 -17.20 1.00
CA TYR A 105 8.05 -16.89 -0.09
C TYR A 105 8.21 -15.39 -0.24
N SER A 106 9.40 -14.96 -0.69
CA SER A 106 9.61 -13.58 -1.09
C SER A 106 8.77 -13.22 -2.32
N ASP A 107 8.29 -11.99 -2.36
CA ASP A 107 7.59 -11.45 -3.52
C ASP A 107 8.64 -11.05 -4.56
N CYS A 108 8.92 -11.97 -5.49
CA CYS A 108 9.97 -11.80 -6.47
C CYS A 108 9.50 -12.29 -7.85
N GLY A 109 9.70 -11.45 -8.86
CA GLY A 109 9.28 -11.74 -10.23
C GLY A 109 10.20 -11.12 -11.27
N ARG A 110 10.00 -11.50 -12.53
CA ARG A 110 10.58 -10.86 -13.70
C ARG A 110 9.57 -9.92 -14.31
N LEU A 111 10.04 -8.74 -14.74
CA LEU A 111 9.22 -7.77 -15.44
C LEU A 111 9.73 -7.59 -16.86
N TRP A 112 8.82 -7.49 -17.84
CA TRP A 112 9.17 -7.08 -19.20
C TRP A 112 8.02 -6.35 -19.88
N TYR A 113 8.36 -5.43 -20.78
CA TYR A 113 7.38 -4.73 -21.59
C TYR A 113 6.72 -5.66 -22.62
N HIS A 114 5.41 -5.53 -22.77
CA HIS A 114 4.62 -6.18 -23.80
C HIS A 114 3.57 -5.19 -24.30
N GLU A 115 3.75 -4.68 -25.51
CA GLU A 115 2.89 -3.63 -26.07
C GLU A 115 2.79 -2.42 -25.14
N ASP A 116 1.61 -2.12 -24.60
CA ASP A 116 1.29 -0.98 -23.73
C ASP A 116 1.22 -1.32 -22.23
N TYR A 117 1.60 -2.54 -21.84
CA TYR A 117 1.62 -2.98 -20.44
C TYR A 117 2.92 -3.75 -20.10
N VAL A 118 3.09 -4.01 -18.84
CA VAL A 118 4.20 -4.83 -18.32
C VAL A 118 3.65 -6.18 -17.87
N ILE A 119 4.35 -7.24 -18.25
CA ILE A 119 4.10 -8.59 -17.72
C ILE A 119 5.03 -8.84 -16.55
N GLU A 120 4.47 -9.38 -15.46
CA GLU A 120 5.22 -9.96 -14.36
C GLU A 120 5.06 -11.47 -14.34
N GLU A 121 6.18 -12.19 -14.15
CA GLU A 121 6.23 -13.63 -13.95
C GLU A 121 6.85 -13.92 -12.58
N GLY A 122 6.10 -14.57 -11.70
CA GLY A 122 6.57 -14.92 -10.36
C GLY A 122 7.72 -15.93 -10.38
N ARG A 123 8.72 -15.75 -9.48
CA ARG A 123 9.89 -16.64 -9.36
C ARG A 123 9.56 -17.89 -8.55
N ASP A 124 9.10 -17.70 -7.33
CA ASP A 124 8.93 -18.78 -6.35
C ASP A 124 7.50 -19.36 -6.34
N GLN A 125 6.56 -18.57 -6.84
CA GLN A 125 5.19 -18.98 -7.10
C GLN A 125 4.87 -18.74 -8.58
N PRO A 126 4.36 -19.76 -9.30
CA PRO A 126 4.08 -19.62 -10.72
C PRO A 126 2.79 -18.82 -10.93
N TYR A 127 2.91 -17.59 -11.35
CA TYR A 127 1.81 -16.73 -11.80
C TYR A 127 2.30 -15.80 -12.91
N ILE A 128 1.33 -15.21 -13.63
CA ILE A 128 1.54 -14.11 -14.57
C ILE A 128 0.60 -12.98 -14.17
N GLU A 129 1.12 -11.76 -14.11
CA GLU A 129 0.34 -10.54 -13.91
C GLU A 129 0.51 -9.56 -15.07
N HIS A 130 -0.55 -8.80 -15.37
CA HIS A 130 -0.54 -7.71 -16.35
C HIS A 130 -0.68 -6.36 -15.64
N TRP A 131 0.32 -5.48 -15.81
CA TRP A 131 0.43 -4.20 -15.14
C TRP A 131 0.37 -3.04 -16.11
N HIS A 132 -0.47 -2.04 -15.82
CA HIS A 132 -0.67 -0.83 -16.60
C HIS A 132 -0.14 0.38 -15.85
N HIS A 133 0.72 1.17 -16.51
CA HIS A 133 1.38 2.33 -15.94
C HIS A 133 0.53 3.59 -16.11
N HIS A 134 0.38 4.37 -15.06
CA HIS A 134 -0.32 5.63 -15.05
C HIS A 134 0.58 6.75 -14.49
N LEU A 135 0.77 7.80 -15.28
CA LEU A 135 1.45 9.02 -14.85
C LEU A 135 0.43 10.15 -14.74
N ARG A 136 0.48 10.88 -13.62
CA ARG A 136 -0.34 12.08 -13.40
C ARG A 136 0.49 13.17 -12.77
N GLY A 137 0.43 14.37 -13.33
CA GLY A 137 1.21 15.52 -12.91
C GLY A 137 2.67 15.45 -13.37
N GLU A 138 3.56 16.16 -12.67
CA GLU A 138 4.99 16.21 -12.98
C GLU A 138 5.72 15.03 -12.31
N PRO A 139 6.20 14.01 -13.05
CA PRO A 139 6.89 12.86 -12.47
C PRO A 139 8.18 13.22 -11.73
N SER A 140 8.73 14.41 -11.98
CA SER A 140 9.91 14.95 -11.28
C SER A 140 9.64 15.22 -9.80
N ARG A 141 8.39 15.52 -9.43
CA ARG A 141 7.97 15.60 -8.03
C ARG A 141 7.79 14.20 -7.49
N CYS A 142 8.85 13.67 -6.91
CA CYS A 142 8.86 12.31 -6.40
C CYS A 142 9.59 12.27 -5.06
N VAL A 143 8.85 11.91 -4.02
CA VAL A 143 9.40 11.74 -2.67
C VAL A 143 8.84 10.49 -2.03
N ALA A 144 9.68 9.80 -1.25
CA ALA A 144 9.24 8.75 -0.37
C ALA A 144 9.83 8.93 1.03
N LEU A 145 9.01 8.70 2.04
CA LEU A 145 9.40 8.81 3.45
C LEU A 145 9.21 7.48 4.16
N GLU A 146 10.20 7.12 4.98
CA GLU A 146 10.03 6.18 6.06
C GLU A 146 9.79 6.97 7.35
N LEU A 147 8.73 6.62 8.08
CA LEU A 147 8.22 7.36 9.20
C LEU A 147 8.09 6.45 10.43
N ARG A 148 8.39 7.00 11.60
CA ARG A 148 8.14 6.36 12.89
C ARG A 148 7.27 7.25 13.74
N GLU A 149 6.27 6.70 14.39
CA GLU A 149 5.41 7.43 15.32
C GLU A 149 6.26 8.07 16.42
N ALA A 150 6.04 9.36 16.70
CA ALA A 150 6.88 10.10 17.64
C ALA A 150 6.79 9.51 19.06
N ASP A 151 5.56 9.18 19.49
CA ASP A 151 5.27 8.67 20.83
C ASP A 151 4.57 7.30 20.78
N GLY A 152 4.99 6.41 19.85
CA GLY A 152 4.33 5.12 19.72
C GLY A 152 5.13 4.09 18.92
N PRO A 153 4.58 2.86 18.81
CA PRO A 153 5.28 1.74 18.17
C PRO A 153 5.10 1.69 16.64
N ARG A 154 4.24 2.55 16.05
CA ARG A 154 3.84 2.42 14.65
C ARG A 154 4.92 2.93 13.72
N ARG A 155 4.97 2.32 12.56
CA ARG A 155 5.72 2.79 11.38
C ARG A 155 4.76 3.21 10.29
N ALA A 156 5.22 4.10 9.41
CA ALA A 156 4.49 4.44 8.21
C ALA A 156 5.45 4.69 7.04
N PHE A 157 4.90 4.58 5.83
CA PHE A 157 5.56 4.93 4.58
C PHE A 157 4.66 5.89 3.84
N LEU A 158 5.25 6.95 3.30
CA LEU A 158 4.60 7.86 2.37
C LEU A 158 5.33 7.77 1.04
N VAL A 159 4.60 7.66 -0.05
CA VAL A 159 5.12 7.82 -1.42
C VAL A 159 4.27 8.85 -2.12
N ARG A 160 4.92 9.83 -2.78
CA ARG A 160 4.29 10.76 -3.71
C ARG A 160 5.02 10.73 -5.04
N VAL A 161 4.27 10.64 -6.13
CA VAL A 161 4.77 10.80 -7.50
C VAL A 161 3.81 11.71 -8.26
N GLY A 162 4.29 12.88 -8.64
CA GLY A 162 3.48 13.91 -9.27
C GLY A 162 2.34 14.37 -8.37
N SER A 163 1.11 14.19 -8.85
CA SER A 163 -0.12 14.50 -8.10
C SER A 163 -0.76 13.29 -7.42
N MET A 164 -0.07 12.17 -7.33
CA MET A 164 -0.56 10.96 -6.66
C MET A 164 0.24 10.68 -5.40
N PHE A 165 -0.42 10.14 -4.38
CA PHE A 165 0.24 9.70 -3.16
C PHE A 165 -0.32 8.38 -2.65
N MET A 166 0.49 7.64 -1.90
CA MET A 166 0.05 6.56 -1.03
C MET A 166 0.66 6.69 0.35
N LEU A 167 -0.11 6.34 1.36
CA LEU A 167 0.32 6.24 2.76
C LEU A 167 0.06 4.81 3.25
N ALA A 168 1.05 4.18 3.87
CA ALA A 168 0.89 2.93 4.60
C ALA A 168 1.23 3.16 6.08
N ARG A 169 0.32 2.84 6.99
CA ARG A 169 0.46 2.96 8.45
C ARG A 169 0.27 1.60 9.10
N SER A 170 1.27 1.17 9.86
CA SER A 170 1.25 -0.12 10.54
C SER A 170 0.27 -0.17 11.72
N ARG A 171 -0.02 -1.40 12.16
CA ARG A 171 -0.61 -1.69 13.48
C ARG A 171 0.34 -1.27 14.60
N ALA A 172 -0.21 -1.16 15.81
CA ALA A 172 0.60 -0.95 17.00
C ALA A 172 1.32 -2.23 17.45
N SER A 173 0.77 -3.40 17.16
CA SER A 173 1.32 -4.71 17.53
C SER A 173 1.46 -5.62 16.30
N ALA A 174 2.33 -6.62 16.40
CA ALA A 174 2.47 -7.65 15.38
C ALA A 174 1.21 -8.53 15.28
N LEU A 175 1.00 -9.12 14.11
CA LEU A 175 -0.04 -10.13 13.92
C LEU A 175 0.32 -11.43 14.65
N PRO A 176 -0.69 -12.18 15.15
CA PRO A 176 -0.49 -13.57 15.55
C PRO A 176 0.03 -14.42 14.39
N ASP A 177 0.75 -15.49 14.73
CA ASP A 177 1.21 -16.48 13.74
C ASP A 177 0.02 -17.33 13.26
N LYS A 178 -0.61 -16.89 12.17
CA LYS A 178 -1.77 -17.48 11.50
C LYS A 178 -1.60 -17.39 9.98
N PRO A 179 -2.28 -18.25 9.20
CA PRO A 179 -2.18 -18.23 7.74
C PRO A 179 -2.69 -16.95 7.09
N SER A 180 -3.66 -16.24 7.69
CA SER A 180 -4.26 -15.04 7.15
C SER A 180 -4.73 -14.08 8.26
N LEU A 181 -4.92 -12.81 7.90
CA LEU A 181 -5.56 -11.83 8.79
C LEU A 181 -7.01 -12.24 9.12
N LEU A 182 -7.71 -12.88 8.19
CA LEU A 182 -9.05 -13.42 8.43
C LEU A 182 -9.03 -14.49 9.53
N ASP A 183 -8.04 -15.37 9.55
CA ASP A 183 -7.87 -16.37 10.62
C ASP A 183 -7.51 -15.70 11.96
N CYS A 184 -6.69 -14.64 11.93
CA CYS A 184 -6.40 -13.84 13.13
C CYS A 184 -7.70 -13.23 13.71
N VAL A 185 -8.52 -12.62 12.87
CA VAL A 185 -9.79 -11.98 13.24
C VAL A 185 -10.77 -13.01 13.81
N ARG A 186 -10.96 -14.17 13.14
CA ARG A 186 -11.88 -15.23 13.57
C ARG A 186 -11.47 -15.90 14.88
N THR A 187 -10.20 -15.81 15.26
CA THR A 187 -9.67 -16.40 16.50
C THR A 187 -9.33 -15.35 17.56
N ALA A 188 -9.66 -14.09 17.34
CA ALA A 188 -9.47 -13.02 18.32
C ALA A 188 -10.30 -13.28 19.58
N SER A 189 -9.77 -12.90 20.75
CA SER A 189 -10.39 -13.15 22.05
C SER A 189 -11.70 -12.38 22.25
N ASP A 190 -11.79 -11.21 21.67
CA ASP A 190 -12.89 -10.27 21.83
C ASP A 190 -12.90 -9.22 20.70
N ARG A 191 -13.87 -8.30 20.77
CA ARG A 191 -14.04 -7.22 19.80
C ARG A 191 -12.86 -6.26 19.76
N ASP A 192 -12.30 -5.89 20.90
CA ASP A 192 -11.19 -4.95 20.99
C ASP A 192 -9.93 -5.53 20.34
N ALA A 193 -9.65 -6.81 20.58
CA ALA A 193 -8.60 -7.54 19.90
C ALA A 193 -8.80 -7.57 18.39
N THR A 194 -10.03 -7.83 17.91
CA THR A 194 -10.38 -7.77 16.49
C THR A 194 -10.08 -6.40 15.88
N LEU A 195 -10.53 -5.33 16.54
CA LEU A 195 -10.32 -3.96 16.05
C LEU A 195 -8.84 -3.58 16.03
N ALA A 196 -8.07 -4.02 17.02
CA ALA A 196 -6.62 -3.80 17.07
C ALA A 196 -5.88 -4.46 15.87
N LEU A 197 -6.33 -5.66 15.44
CA LEU A 197 -5.80 -6.34 14.25
C LEU A 197 -6.07 -5.56 12.96
N LEU A 198 -7.19 -4.84 12.88
CA LEU A 198 -7.62 -4.05 11.72
C LEU A 198 -7.15 -2.58 11.78
N ASP A 199 -6.56 -2.11 12.90
CA ASP A 199 -6.09 -0.74 13.05
C ASP A 199 -4.75 -0.50 12.35
N CYS A 200 -4.78 -0.65 11.04
CA CYS A 200 -3.74 -0.30 10.08
C CYS A 200 -4.39 0.31 8.83
N GLU A 201 -3.64 1.06 8.06
CA GLU A 201 -4.21 1.74 6.90
C GLU A 201 -3.22 1.74 5.73
N ILE A 202 -3.71 1.42 4.53
CA ILE A 202 -3.09 1.80 3.28
C ILE A 202 -4.10 2.65 2.52
N ALA A 203 -3.68 3.86 2.15
CA ALA A 203 -4.50 4.81 1.42
C ALA A 203 -3.80 5.25 0.14
N PHE A 204 -4.55 5.31 -0.96
CA PHE A 204 -4.18 5.97 -2.20
C PHE A 204 -4.98 7.25 -2.35
N GLY A 205 -4.36 8.31 -2.84
CA GLY A 205 -5.04 9.57 -3.08
C GLY A 205 -4.40 10.43 -4.16
N GLU A 206 -5.07 11.55 -4.40
CA GLU A 206 -4.69 12.55 -5.40
C GLU A 206 -4.53 13.92 -4.77
N ILE A 207 -3.64 14.73 -5.34
CA ILE A 207 -3.31 16.09 -4.88
C ILE A 207 -3.88 17.07 -5.89
N GLU A 208 -4.80 17.91 -5.45
CA GLU A 208 -5.40 19.00 -6.21
C GLU A 208 -5.07 20.32 -5.50
N GLY A 209 -4.15 21.11 -6.08
CA GLY A 209 -3.56 22.26 -5.39
C GLY A 209 -2.84 21.82 -4.13
N ASN A 210 -3.29 22.29 -2.96
CA ASN A 210 -2.75 21.91 -1.65
C ASN A 210 -3.60 20.85 -0.94
N ARG A 211 -4.59 20.28 -1.61
CA ARG A 211 -5.49 19.31 -1.01
C ARG A 211 -5.07 17.89 -1.39
N TRP A 212 -4.67 17.09 -0.39
CA TRP A 212 -4.34 15.70 -0.51
C TRP A 212 -5.59 14.86 -0.19
N GLN A 213 -6.36 14.48 -1.20
CA GLN A 213 -7.62 13.76 -1.01
C GLN A 213 -7.43 12.26 -1.16
N ILE A 214 -7.83 11.49 -0.13
CA ILE A 214 -7.86 10.04 -0.16
C ILE A 214 -8.96 9.59 -1.13
N ARG A 215 -8.63 8.76 -2.11
CA ARG A 215 -9.54 8.20 -3.11
C ARG A 215 -9.91 6.76 -2.82
N HIS A 216 -8.94 5.98 -2.34
CA HIS A 216 -9.11 4.59 -1.94
C HIS A 216 -8.36 4.34 -0.63
N SER A 217 -8.96 3.55 0.26
CA SER A 217 -8.31 3.19 1.52
C SER A 217 -8.71 1.77 1.94
N SER A 218 -7.77 1.05 2.59
CA SER A 218 -8.08 -0.18 3.30
C SER A 218 -9.08 0.05 4.43
N GLN A 219 -9.27 1.31 4.85
CA GLN A 219 -10.32 1.78 5.74
C GLN A 219 -11.32 2.61 4.92
N PRO A 220 -12.41 2.03 4.35
CA PRO A 220 -13.29 2.69 3.39
C PRO A 220 -13.88 4.03 3.83
N TRP A 221 -14.09 4.23 5.11
CA TRP A 221 -14.62 5.48 5.66
C TRP A 221 -13.61 6.65 5.61
N ARG A 222 -12.35 6.39 5.24
CA ARG A 222 -11.33 7.43 4.97
C ARG A 222 -11.46 8.02 3.57
N GLU A 223 -12.11 7.34 2.67
CA GLU A 223 -12.28 7.80 1.28
C GLU A 223 -13.05 9.14 1.24
N GLY A 224 -12.56 10.08 0.45
CA GLY A 224 -13.07 11.45 0.39
C GLY A 224 -12.50 12.40 1.45
N GLN A 225 -11.82 11.91 2.48
CA GLN A 225 -11.19 12.76 3.48
C GLN A 225 -9.83 13.32 3.00
N SER A 226 -9.40 14.41 3.63
CA SER A 226 -8.08 14.98 3.39
C SER A 226 -7.05 14.33 4.29
N LEU A 227 -5.87 14.00 3.72
CA LEU A 227 -4.72 13.57 4.51
C LEU A 227 -4.13 14.74 5.31
N GLY A 228 -4.15 15.97 4.76
CA GLY A 228 -3.69 17.20 5.42
C GLY A 228 -2.25 17.12 5.93
N PRO A 229 -1.26 16.78 5.07
CA PRO A 229 0.11 16.67 5.52
C PRO A 229 0.69 18.05 5.91
N VAL A 230 1.50 18.07 6.98
CA VAL A 230 2.27 19.25 7.40
C VAL A 230 3.71 18.81 7.67
N LEU A 231 4.66 19.50 7.05
CA LEU A 231 6.08 19.24 7.18
C LEU A 231 6.76 20.30 8.05
N ALA A 232 7.40 19.87 9.14
CA ALA A 232 8.34 20.67 9.90
C ALA A 232 9.78 20.15 9.62
N ALA A 233 10.31 20.51 8.47
CA ALA A 233 11.55 19.93 7.92
C ALA A 233 12.76 20.08 8.86
N GLU A 234 12.92 21.25 9.53
CA GLU A 234 14.01 21.52 10.47
C GLU A 234 13.99 20.53 11.66
N LYS A 235 12.80 20.10 12.08
CA LYS A 235 12.60 19.13 13.18
C LYS A 235 12.56 17.69 12.70
N ARG A 236 12.62 17.46 11.38
CA ARG A 236 12.36 16.13 10.77
C ARG A 236 11.04 15.52 11.23
N LEU A 237 10.00 16.34 11.35
CA LEU A 237 8.66 15.93 11.75
C LEU A 237 7.69 16.12 10.59
N TRP A 238 6.82 15.14 10.44
CA TRP A 238 5.72 15.14 9.48
C TRP A 238 4.43 14.77 10.20
N THR A 239 3.34 15.48 9.97
CA THR A 239 2.05 15.19 10.57
C THR A 239 1.00 14.97 9.53
N CYS A 240 0.02 14.14 9.83
CA CYS A 240 -1.15 13.96 8.97
C CYS A 240 -2.41 13.67 9.79
N SER A 241 -3.55 13.90 9.14
CA SER A 241 -4.86 13.54 9.68
C SER A 241 -5.02 12.01 9.73
N ASN A 242 -5.47 11.51 10.86
CA ASN A 242 -5.82 10.11 11.07
C ASN A 242 -7.15 10.02 11.83
N LEU A 243 -7.79 8.85 11.83
CA LEU A 243 -8.92 8.57 12.71
C LEU A 243 -8.51 7.58 13.80
N THR A 244 -9.02 7.81 14.98
CA THR A 244 -8.98 6.84 16.08
C THR A 244 -10.00 5.72 15.85
N VAL A 245 -9.96 4.68 16.66
CA VAL A 245 -10.89 3.53 16.57
C VAL A 245 -12.34 3.97 16.71
N ASP A 246 -12.62 5.04 17.43
CA ASP A 246 -13.96 5.62 17.63
C ASP A 246 -14.34 6.70 16.60
N GLY A 247 -13.46 7.02 15.64
CA GLY A 247 -13.71 7.97 14.56
C GLY A 247 -13.35 9.43 14.88
N SER A 248 -12.76 9.71 16.04
CA SER A 248 -12.27 11.04 16.36
C SER A 248 -11.09 11.38 15.45
N VAL A 249 -11.05 12.62 14.94
CA VAL A 249 -9.93 13.10 14.13
C VAL A 249 -8.72 13.36 15.03
N GLN A 250 -7.61 12.77 14.69
CA GLN A 250 -6.32 12.95 15.36
C GLN A 250 -5.27 13.41 14.34
N HIS A 251 -4.46 14.39 14.71
CA HIS A 251 -3.24 14.72 13.98
C HIS A 251 -2.09 13.90 14.57
N ARG A 252 -1.64 12.91 13.78
CA ARG A 252 -0.56 12.02 14.21
C ARG A 252 0.79 12.58 13.78
N GLU A 253 1.70 12.67 14.72
CA GLU A 253 3.07 13.15 14.50
C GLU A 253 4.02 11.99 14.24
N TRP A 254 4.86 12.17 13.24
CA TRP A 254 5.83 11.20 12.77
C TRP A 254 7.23 11.79 12.70
N THR A 255 8.20 11.07 13.23
CA THR A 255 9.61 11.34 13.00
C THR A 255 10.00 10.78 11.62
N ILE A 256 10.64 11.59 10.79
CA ILE A 256 11.16 11.18 9.49
C ILE A 256 12.47 10.42 9.70
N VAL A 257 12.45 9.11 9.42
CA VAL A 257 13.62 8.21 9.56
C VAL A 257 14.48 8.27 8.30
N ALA A 258 13.86 8.14 7.14
CA ALA A 258 14.54 8.18 5.85
C ALA A 258 13.74 9.00 4.82
N VAL A 259 14.46 9.57 3.87
CA VAL A 259 13.91 10.37 2.75
C VAL A 259 14.56 9.91 1.46
N GLU A 260 13.74 9.68 0.45
CA GLU A 260 14.16 9.49 -0.94
C GLU A 260 13.51 10.61 -1.77
N GLY A 261 14.29 11.34 -2.56
CA GLY A 261 13.80 12.49 -3.33
C GLY A 261 13.80 13.80 -2.54
N ASP A 262 12.99 14.78 -2.99
CA ASP A 262 12.94 16.11 -2.36
C ASP A 262 11.92 16.12 -1.22
N LEU A 263 12.39 16.40 0.00
CA LEU A 263 11.55 16.45 1.19
C LEU A 263 10.43 17.50 1.10
N GLN A 264 10.63 18.60 0.35
CA GLN A 264 9.61 19.64 0.19
C GLN A 264 8.37 19.14 -0.57
N ASP A 265 8.50 18.07 -1.32
CA ASP A 265 7.37 17.44 -2.01
C ASP A 265 6.47 16.60 -1.07
N ALA A 266 6.81 16.46 0.21
CA ALA A 266 6.06 15.64 1.17
C ALA A 266 4.88 16.37 1.85
N ALA A 267 4.60 17.62 1.48
CA ALA A 267 3.49 18.41 2.03
C ALA A 267 2.87 19.35 1.01
#